data_d73ac92f982096fa263c7f25b9851729
#
_entry.id   d73ac92f982096fa263c7f25b9851729
#
_cell.length_a   1.000
_cell.length_b   1.000
_cell.length_c   1.000
_cell.angle_alpha   90.00
_cell.angle_beta   90.00
_cell.angle_gamma   90.00
#
_symmetry.space_group_name_H-M   'P 1'
#
loop_
_entity.id
_entity.type
_entity.pdbx_description
1 polymer ?
#
loop_
_entity_poly.entity_id
_entity_poly.type
_entity_poly.pdbx_seq_one_letter_code
_entity_poly.pdbx_strand_id
1 'polypeptide(L)'
;NILRAWNNANDSDFNEAQLWEYLNTKFINHEDPKSNKLSHYIWQRYASSVWDDIRIDHILPFRDSKEEDDEKHVHPLQLDVIDRIVMLYSNPNEVVLTPFMGVGSEVYSPISLGRKAIGIELKDSYFKQAKINLSLVEKRFIENAKQVNLFESDNSEM
;
A
#
# COMPACT_ATOMS: atom_id res chain seq x y z
N ASN A 1 -18.83 13.89 -4.73
CA ASN A 1 -17.70 13.12 -5.18
C ASN A 1 -16.45 14.03 -5.20
N ILE A 2 -15.38 13.61 -4.53
CA ILE A 2 -14.12 14.38 -4.35
C ILE A 2 -13.51 14.77 -5.69
N LEU A 3 -13.48 13.86 -6.65
CA LEU A 3 -12.96 14.08 -7.99
C LEU A 3 -13.69 15.22 -8.71
N ARG A 4 -15.01 15.24 -8.65
CA ARG A 4 -15.82 16.31 -9.25
C ARG A 4 -15.56 17.67 -8.59
N ALA A 5 -15.46 17.67 -7.26
CA ALA A 5 -15.16 18.90 -6.52
C ALA A 5 -13.76 19.44 -6.86
N TRP A 6 -12.78 18.55 -7.00
CA TRP A 6 -11.42 18.90 -7.42
C TRP A 6 -11.42 19.51 -8.82
N ASN A 7 -12.00 18.81 -9.79
CA ASN A 7 -12.02 19.26 -11.19
C ASN A 7 -12.70 20.62 -11.34
N ASN A 8 -13.83 20.83 -10.67
CA ASN A 8 -14.51 22.13 -10.68
C ASN A 8 -13.66 23.24 -10.05
N ALA A 9 -12.91 22.95 -8.99
CA ALA A 9 -12.11 23.98 -8.29
C ALA A 9 -10.80 24.32 -9.01
N ASN A 10 -10.29 23.43 -9.88
CA ASN A 10 -8.99 23.57 -10.53
C ASN A 10 -9.08 23.65 -12.06
N ASP A 11 -10.29 23.77 -12.62
CA ASP A 11 -10.56 23.78 -14.06
C ASP A 11 -9.85 22.62 -14.77
N SER A 12 -10.01 21.43 -14.26
CA SER A 12 -9.37 20.20 -14.73
C SER A 12 -10.41 19.14 -15.05
N ASP A 13 -9.99 18.15 -15.84
CA ASP A 13 -10.83 17.01 -16.25
C ASP A 13 -10.12 15.67 -15.93
N PHE A 14 -9.52 15.59 -14.76
CA PHE A 14 -8.86 14.36 -14.31
C PHE A 14 -9.87 13.25 -14.07
N ASN A 15 -9.49 12.04 -14.47
CA ASN A 15 -10.07 10.85 -13.88
C ASN A 15 -9.40 10.54 -12.52
N GLU A 16 -9.86 9.51 -11.81
CA GLU A 16 -9.39 9.23 -10.46
C GLU A 16 -7.91 8.84 -10.41
N ALA A 17 -7.43 8.05 -11.38
CA ALA A 17 -6.04 7.65 -11.46
C ALA A 17 -5.11 8.84 -11.77
N GLN A 18 -5.52 9.70 -12.71
CA GLN A 18 -4.78 10.91 -13.05
C GLN A 18 -4.70 11.91 -11.88
N LEU A 19 -5.80 12.09 -11.14
CA LEU A 19 -5.79 12.93 -9.95
C LEU A 19 -4.85 12.36 -8.88
N TRP A 20 -4.90 11.05 -8.65
CA TRP A 20 -4.00 10.39 -7.70
C TRP A 20 -2.53 10.58 -8.08
N GLU A 21 -2.17 10.31 -9.34
CA GLU A 21 -0.82 10.47 -9.85
C GLU A 21 -0.33 11.92 -9.72
N TYR A 22 -1.15 12.89 -10.13
CA TYR A 22 -0.83 14.30 -9.99
C TYR A 22 -0.58 14.71 -8.54
N LEU A 23 -1.47 14.33 -7.62
CA LEU A 23 -1.34 14.65 -6.20
C LEU A 23 -0.13 13.98 -5.57
N ASN A 24 0.10 12.70 -5.90
CA ASN A 24 1.21 11.94 -5.40
C ASN A 24 2.55 12.52 -5.87
N THR A 25 2.66 12.87 -7.14
CA THR A 25 3.89 13.47 -7.69
C THR A 25 4.17 14.84 -7.08
N LYS A 26 3.13 15.67 -6.94
CA LYS A 26 3.29 17.07 -6.54
C LYS A 26 3.40 17.27 -5.03
N PHE A 27 2.74 16.44 -4.22
CA PHE A 27 2.57 16.71 -2.79
C PHE A 27 3.11 15.63 -1.86
N ILE A 28 3.65 14.52 -2.37
CA ILE A 28 4.10 13.40 -1.51
C ILE A 28 5.15 13.81 -0.48
N ASN A 29 6.01 14.75 -0.84
CA ASN A 29 7.06 15.29 0.03
C ASN A 29 6.75 16.70 0.55
N HIS A 30 5.50 17.14 0.46
CA HIS A 30 5.12 18.48 0.87
C HIS A 30 5.00 18.56 2.39
N GLU A 31 5.87 19.34 3.03
CA GLU A 31 6.02 19.39 4.49
C GLU A 31 4.87 20.11 5.22
N ASP A 32 4.26 21.14 4.59
CA ASP A 32 3.17 21.89 5.23
C ASP A 32 1.85 21.12 5.17
N PRO A 33 1.34 20.60 6.32
CA PRO A 33 0.10 19.80 6.35
C PRO A 33 -1.13 20.57 5.86
N LYS A 34 -1.15 21.89 6.03
CA LYS A 34 -2.30 22.75 5.63
C LYS A 34 -2.38 22.92 4.13
N SER A 35 -1.25 22.87 3.43
CA SER A 35 -1.15 23.02 1.98
C SER A 35 -1.03 21.69 1.25
N ASN A 36 -0.88 20.59 1.97
CA ASN A 36 -0.69 19.27 1.37
C ASN A 36 -2.03 18.72 0.86
N LYS A 37 -2.28 18.90 -0.43
CA LYS A 37 -3.51 18.44 -1.10
C LYS A 37 -3.63 16.92 -1.16
N LEU A 38 -2.51 16.20 -1.25
CA LEU A 38 -2.49 14.73 -1.21
C LEU A 38 -2.99 14.22 0.15
N SER A 39 -2.50 14.78 1.25
CA SER A 39 -2.94 14.43 2.60
C SER A 39 -4.46 14.66 2.78
N HIS A 40 -4.98 15.80 2.33
CA HIS A 40 -6.40 16.08 2.36
C HIS A 40 -7.22 15.10 1.51
N TYR A 41 -6.72 14.75 0.33
CA TYR A 41 -7.37 13.78 -0.56
C TYR A 41 -7.45 12.39 0.07
N ILE A 42 -6.32 11.90 0.63
CA ILE A 42 -6.26 10.61 1.33
C ILE A 42 -7.26 10.58 2.48
N TRP A 43 -7.26 11.64 3.30
CA TRP A 43 -8.18 11.74 4.42
C TRP A 43 -9.64 11.71 3.97
N GLN A 44 -10.02 12.54 3.01
CA GLN A 44 -11.39 12.59 2.49
C GLN A 44 -11.84 11.27 1.84
N ARG A 45 -10.89 10.52 1.26
CA ARG A 45 -11.19 9.25 0.61
C ARG A 45 -11.37 8.10 1.60
N TYR A 46 -10.53 8.03 2.62
CA TYR A 46 -10.40 6.85 3.47
C TYR A 46 -10.87 7.03 4.92
N ALA A 47 -11.00 8.25 5.43
CA ALA A 47 -11.46 8.51 6.80
C ALA A 47 -12.99 8.39 6.94
N SER A 48 -13.59 7.37 6.32
CA SER A 48 -14.98 7.01 6.49
C SER A 48 -15.13 6.02 7.64
N SER A 49 -16.25 6.10 8.36
CA SER A 49 -16.58 5.13 9.42
C SER A 49 -17.00 3.75 8.87
N VAL A 50 -17.31 3.66 7.60
CA VAL A 50 -17.70 2.42 6.91
C VAL A 50 -16.92 2.30 5.60
N TRP A 51 -16.32 1.17 5.38
CA TRP A 51 -15.64 0.80 4.13
C TRP A 51 -16.39 -0.37 3.50
N ASP A 52 -17.11 -0.13 2.42
CA ASP A 52 -17.96 -1.09 1.71
C ASP A 52 -17.33 -1.66 0.43
N ASP A 53 -16.11 -1.21 0.11
CA ASP A 53 -15.35 -1.56 -1.09
C ASP A 53 -14.11 -2.43 -0.80
N ILE A 54 -14.03 -3.05 0.38
CA ILE A 54 -12.95 -3.98 0.73
C ILE A 54 -13.11 -5.29 -0.03
N ARG A 55 -12.08 -5.68 -0.77
CA ARG A 55 -12.04 -6.96 -1.48
C ARG A 55 -11.74 -8.10 -0.51
N ILE A 56 -12.69 -9.02 -0.37
CA ILE A 56 -12.61 -10.14 0.58
C ILE A 56 -11.43 -11.08 0.25
N ASP A 57 -11.13 -11.25 -1.03
CA ASP A 57 -10.12 -12.15 -1.57
C ASP A 57 -8.73 -11.50 -1.76
N HIS A 58 -8.60 -10.18 -1.50
CA HIS A 58 -7.32 -9.50 -1.60
C HIS A 58 -6.47 -9.72 -0.34
N ILE A 59 -5.96 -10.94 -0.21
CA ILE A 59 -5.15 -11.42 0.90
C ILE A 59 -3.86 -12.07 0.40
N LEU A 60 -2.86 -12.18 1.28
CA LEU A 60 -1.64 -12.92 0.95
C LEU A 60 -1.86 -14.45 0.98
N PRO A 61 -1.08 -15.23 0.21
CA PRO A 61 -1.04 -16.68 0.32
C PRO A 61 -0.71 -17.14 1.74
N PHE A 62 -1.48 -18.08 2.27
CA PHE A 62 -1.34 -18.56 3.64
C PHE A 62 -1.60 -20.06 3.82
N ARG A 63 -2.16 -20.74 2.82
CA ARG A 63 -2.63 -22.14 2.96
C ARG A 63 -1.51 -23.11 3.30
N ASP A 64 -0.34 -22.90 2.71
CA ASP A 64 0.82 -23.80 2.89
C ASP A 64 1.52 -23.61 4.25
N SER A 65 1.14 -22.56 4.99
CA SER A 65 1.65 -22.30 6.34
C SER A 65 0.79 -22.89 7.47
N LYS A 66 -0.39 -23.43 7.13
CA LYS A 66 -1.29 -24.06 8.12
C LYS A 66 -0.75 -25.43 8.54
N GLU A 67 -0.77 -25.68 9.84
CA GLU A 67 -0.46 -26.95 10.45
C GLU A 67 -1.76 -27.71 10.76
N GLU A 68 -1.69 -29.03 10.98
CA GLU A 68 -2.89 -29.85 11.23
C GLU A 68 -3.70 -29.42 12.46
N ASP A 69 -3.01 -28.88 13.47
CA ASP A 69 -3.60 -28.40 14.70
C ASP A 69 -4.06 -26.93 14.65
N ASP A 70 -3.91 -26.26 13.51
CA ASP A 70 -4.31 -24.86 13.37
C ASP A 70 -5.84 -24.69 13.40
N GLU A 71 -6.27 -23.63 14.08
CA GLU A 71 -7.69 -23.24 14.09
C GLU A 71 -8.20 -23.02 12.66
N LYS A 72 -9.37 -23.56 12.36
CA LYS A 72 -9.97 -23.49 11.01
C LYS A 72 -10.24 -22.07 10.51
N HIS A 73 -10.25 -21.10 11.43
CA HIS A 73 -10.64 -19.70 11.16
C HIS A 73 -9.47 -18.72 11.06
N VAL A 74 -8.23 -19.18 11.01
CA VAL A 74 -7.07 -18.29 10.83
C VAL A 74 -7.00 -17.87 9.36
N HIS A 75 -7.26 -16.58 9.11
CA HIS A 75 -7.16 -15.96 7.80
C HIS A 75 -6.33 -14.67 7.89
N PRO A 76 -5.52 -14.37 6.88
CA PRO A 76 -4.85 -13.07 6.78
C PRO A 76 -5.88 -11.93 6.69
N LEU A 77 -5.53 -10.77 7.24
CA LEU A 77 -6.31 -9.55 7.04
C LEU A 77 -6.20 -9.10 5.58
N GLN A 78 -7.28 -8.53 5.05
CA GLN A 78 -7.32 -8.00 3.71
C GLN A 78 -6.31 -6.86 3.53
N LEU A 79 -5.55 -6.91 2.45
CA LEU A 79 -4.54 -5.89 2.15
C LEU A 79 -5.17 -4.50 1.98
N ASP A 80 -6.38 -4.41 1.42
CA ASP A 80 -7.09 -3.13 1.27
C ASP A 80 -7.31 -2.40 2.60
N VAL A 81 -7.55 -3.14 3.69
CA VAL A 81 -7.70 -2.57 5.05
C VAL A 81 -6.37 -2.03 5.54
N ILE A 82 -5.31 -2.82 5.38
CA ILE A 82 -3.97 -2.44 5.85
C ILE A 82 -3.45 -1.26 5.04
N ASP A 83 -3.60 -1.28 3.72
CA ASP A 83 -3.18 -0.21 2.82
C ASP A 83 -3.79 1.13 3.22
N ARG A 84 -5.09 1.15 3.53
CA ARG A 84 -5.77 2.37 3.98
C ARG A 84 -5.26 2.89 5.31
N ILE A 85 -5.07 2.01 6.28
CA ILE A 85 -4.52 2.38 7.59
C ILE A 85 -3.10 2.94 7.41
N VAL A 86 -2.26 2.28 6.62
CA VAL A 86 -0.90 2.74 6.34
C VAL A 86 -0.90 4.11 5.67
N MET A 87 -1.76 4.33 4.68
CA MET A 87 -1.87 5.63 4.00
C MET A 87 -2.42 6.74 4.90
N LEU A 88 -3.36 6.43 5.79
CA LEU A 88 -3.95 7.42 6.70
C LEU A 88 -3.00 7.85 7.82
N TYR A 89 -2.15 6.94 8.30
CA TYR A 89 -1.41 7.13 9.56
C TYR A 89 0.10 7.07 9.42
N SER A 90 0.65 7.00 8.20
CA SER A 90 2.09 7.04 7.98
C SER A 90 2.47 7.78 6.70
N ASN A 91 3.70 8.31 6.68
CA ASN A 91 4.30 8.94 5.50
C ASN A 91 5.29 7.98 4.81
N PRO A 92 5.63 8.21 3.53
CA PRO A 92 6.70 7.48 2.85
C PRO A 92 8.00 7.49 3.68
N ASN A 93 8.73 6.37 3.67
CA ASN A 93 9.97 6.13 4.41
C ASN A 93 9.83 5.99 5.94
N GLU A 94 8.66 6.22 6.53
CA GLU A 94 8.41 5.94 7.95
C GLU A 94 8.39 4.43 8.23
N VAL A 95 8.49 4.07 9.51
CA VAL A 95 8.53 2.68 9.97
C VAL A 95 7.19 2.27 10.55
N VAL A 96 6.62 1.20 10.01
CA VAL A 96 5.42 0.52 10.55
C VAL A 96 5.87 -0.70 11.34
N LEU A 97 5.41 -0.81 12.58
CA LEU A 97 5.70 -1.94 13.47
C LEU A 97 4.43 -2.76 13.69
N THR A 98 4.53 -4.07 13.49
CA THR A 98 3.48 -5.03 13.90
C THR A 98 4.06 -6.10 14.83
N PRO A 99 3.49 -6.30 16.03
CA PRO A 99 3.88 -7.38 16.93
C PRO A 99 3.22 -8.74 16.57
N PHE A 100 2.32 -8.77 15.58
CA PHE A 100 1.55 -9.94 15.17
C PHE A 100 1.53 -10.06 13.65
N MET A 101 2.70 -10.28 13.06
CA MET A 101 2.89 -10.24 11.61
C MET A 101 2.13 -11.32 10.84
N GLY A 102 1.88 -12.49 11.45
CA GLY A 102 1.26 -13.62 10.78
C GLY A 102 2.03 -14.02 9.52
N VAL A 103 1.32 -14.18 8.40
CA VAL A 103 1.92 -14.48 7.08
C VAL A 103 2.48 -13.23 6.38
N GLY A 104 2.54 -12.10 7.07
CA GLY A 104 3.27 -10.91 6.64
C GLY A 104 2.43 -9.80 6.01
N SER A 105 1.10 -9.81 6.10
CA SER A 105 0.24 -8.80 5.48
C SER A 105 0.57 -7.38 5.94
N GLU A 106 0.76 -7.20 7.27
CA GLU A 106 1.07 -5.91 7.91
C GLU A 106 2.51 -5.44 7.70
N VAL A 107 3.34 -6.25 7.05
CA VAL A 107 4.70 -5.89 6.61
C VAL A 107 4.73 -5.68 5.10
N TYR A 108 4.02 -6.52 4.36
CA TYR A 108 3.90 -6.47 2.91
C TYR A 108 3.31 -5.14 2.42
N SER A 109 2.15 -4.75 2.96
CA SER A 109 1.45 -3.52 2.56
C SER A 109 2.29 -2.26 2.79
N PRO A 110 2.88 -2.01 3.96
CA PRO A 110 3.74 -0.84 4.16
C PRO A 110 4.91 -0.78 3.17
N ILE A 111 5.61 -1.90 2.95
CA ILE A 111 6.71 -1.95 2.00
C ILE A 111 6.22 -1.64 0.59
N SER A 112 5.10 -2.23 0.16
CA SER A 112 4.49 -1.98 -1.15
C SER A 112 4.11 -0.51 -1.37
N LEU A 113 3.83 0.21 -0.29
CA LEU A 113 3.48 1.63 -0.28
C LEU A 113 4.68 2.56 0.01
N GLY A 114 5.92 2.07 -0.07
CA GLY A 114 7.13 2.86 0.12
C GLY A 114 7.46 3.22 1.58
N ARG A 115 6.94 2.45 2.54
CA ARG A 115 7.31 2.55 3.96
C ARG A 115 8.33 1.46 4.30
N LYS A 116 8.97 1.58 5.46
CA LYS A 116 9.74 0.51 6.09
C LYS A 116 8.81 -0.27 7.02
N ALA A 117 9.12 -1.55 7.29
CA ALA A 117 8.30 -2.33 8.20
C ALA A 117 9.15 -3.23 9.10
N ILE A 118 8.67 -3.45 10.32
CA ILE A 118 9.20 -4.42 11.27
C ILE A 118 8.04 -5.30 11.71
N GLY A 119 8.18 -6.61 11.53
CA GLY A 119 7.18 -7.59 11.94
C GLY A 119 7.75 -8.60 12.92
N ILE A 120 6.95 -9.00 13.89
CA ILE A 120 7.26 -10.06 14.86
C ILE A 120 6.24 -11.17 14.68
N GLU A 121 6.72 -12.42 14.61
CA GLU A 121 5.89 -13.62 14.51
C GLU A 121 6.56 -14.75 15.29
N LEU A 122 5.79 -15.42 16.14
CA LEU A 122 6.27 -16.51 16.99
C LEU A 122 6.15 -17.87 16.30
N LYS A 123 5.20 -18.03 15.39
CA LYS A 123 4.96 -19.30 14.72
C LYS A 123 5.87 -19.44 13.52
N ASP A 124 6.76 -20.43 13.56
CA ASP A 124 7.77 -20.66 12.54
C ASP A 124 7.20 -20.84 11.12
N SER A 125 6.09 -21.57 10.99
CA SER A 125 5.43 -21.79 9.70
C SER A 125 4.92 -20.48 9.10
N TYR A 126 4.34 -19.59 9.92
CA TYR A 126 3.86 -18.27 9.48
C TYR A 126 5.01 -17.34 9.17
N PHE A 127 6.07 -17.35 9.97
CA PHE A 127 7.27 -16.57 9.70
C PHE A 127 7.94 -16.96 8.36
N LYS A 128 8.02 -18.26 8.07
CA LYS A 128 8.54 -18.77 6.78
C LYS A 128 7.67 -18.30 5.62
N GLN A 129 6.35 -18.39 5.77
CA GLN A 129 5.42 -17.92 4.75
C GLN A 129 5.53 -16.39 4.54
N ALA A 130 5.67 -15.62 5.61
CA ALA A 130 5.89 -14.18 5.52
C ALA A 130 7.13 -13.83 4.69
N LYS A 131 8.24 -14.55 4.89
CA LYS A 131 9.45 -14.36 4.06
C LYS A 131 9.22 -14.65 2.58
N ILE A 132 8.45 -15.68 2.26
CA ILE A 132 8.07 -15.98 0.87
C ILE A 132 7.22 -14.84 0.30
N ASN A 133 6.20 -14.41 1.03
CA ASN A 133 5.32 -13.34 0.60
C ASN A 133 6.08 -12.02 0.39
N LEU A 134 7.02 -11.68 1.27
CA LEU A 134 7.85 -10.48 1.14
C LEU A 134 8.79 -10.52 -0.07
N SER A 135 9.30 -11.68 -0.45
CA SER A 135 10.12 -11.80 -1.66
C SER A 135 9.37 -11.40 -2.94
N LEU A 136 8.04 -11.44 -2.94
CA LEU A 136 7.20 -10.99 -4.07
C LEU A 136 7.21 -9.45 -4.20
N VAL A 137 7.29 -8.73 -3.10
CA VAL A 137 7.39 -7.25 -3.12
C VAL A 137 8.73 -6.85 -3.72
N GLU A 138 9.82 -7.46 -3.27
CA GLU A 138 11.16 -7.16 -3.77
C GLU A 138 11.25 -7.37 -5.29
N LYS A 139 10.70 -8.47 -5.80
CA LYS A 139 10.66 -8.75 -7.25
C LYS A 139 9.91 -7.65 -8.02
N ARG A 140 8.75 -7.22 -7.53
CA ARG A 140 7.96 -6.14 -8.16
C ARG A 140 8.73 -4.83 -8.21
N PHE A 141 9.44 -4.46 -7.14
CA PHE A 141 10.27 -3.24 -7.15
C PHE A 141 11.40 -3.33 -8.16
N ILE A 142 12.07 -4.49 -8.26
CA ILE A 142 13.14 -4.71 -9.25
C ILE A 142 12.60 -4.65 -10.68
N GLU A 143 11.44 -5.24 -10.94
CA GLU A 143 10.79 -5.24 -12.26
C GLU A 143 10.35 -3.82 -12.66
N ASN A 144 9.72 -3.09 -11.75
CA ASN A 144 9.32 -1.70 -11.99
C ASN A 144 10.52 -0.79 -12.24
N ALA A 145 11.59 -0.92 -11.45
CA ALA A 145 12.83 -0.16 -11.65
C ALA A 145 13.47 -0.44 -13.02
N LYS A 146 13.44 -1.68 -13.49
CA LYS A 146 13.94 -2.04 -14.82
C LYS A 146 13.09 -1.42 -15.94
N GLN A 147 11.76 -1.40 -15.78
CA GLN A 147 10.87 -0.77 -16.76
C GLN A 147 11.12 0.74 -16.87
N VAL A 148 11.25 1.45 -15.75
CA VAL A 148 11.54 2.89 -15.75
C VAL A 148 12.84 3.20 -16.47
N ASN A 149 13.91 2.43 -16.21
CA ASN A 149 15.22 2.62 -16.87
C ASN A 149 15.17 2.36 -18.39
N LEU A 150 14.31 1.45 -18.85
CA LEU A 150 14.12 1.21 -20.29
C LEU A 150 13.44 2.40 -20.97
N PHE A 151 12.44 3.02 -20.35
CA PHE A 151 11.77 4.20 -20.89
C PHE A 151 12.66 5.46 -20.87
N GLU A 152 13.56 5.59 -19.91
CA GLU A 152 14.53 6.71 -19.87
C GLU A 152 15.62 6.57 -20.93
N SER A 153 16.06 5.35 -21.25
CA SER A 153 17.05 5.12 -22.32
C SER A 153 16.51 5.42 -23.70
N ASP A 154 15.25 5.10 -23.99
CA ASP A 154 14.61 5.37 -25.29
C ASP A 154 14.37 6.88 -25.54
N ASN A 155 14.22 7.69 -24.49
CA ASN A 155 14.05 9.14 -24.60
C ASN A 155 15.38 9.92 -24.71
N SER A 156 16.52 9.27 -24.52
CA SER A 156 17.84 9.90 -24.64
C SER A 156 18.45 9.82 -26.04
N GLU A 157 17.81 9.11 -26.95
CA GLU A 157 18.27 8.94 -28.36
C GLU A 157 17.42 9.74 -29.39
N MET A 158 16.51 10.62 -28.91
CA MET A 158 15.82 11.61 -29.77
C MET A 158 16.30 13.02 -29.46
#